data_f06dab9953a402710273536983aa6798
#
_entry.id   f06dab9953a402710273536983aa6798
#
_cell.length_a   1.000
_cell.length_b   1.000
_cell.length_c   1.000
_cell.angle_alpha   90.00
_cell.angle_beta   90.00
_cell.angle_gamma   90.00
#
_symmetry.space_group_name_H-M   'P 1'
#
loop_
_entity.id
_entity.type
_entity.pdbx_description
1 polymer ?
#
loop_
_entity_poly.entity_id
_entity_poly.type
_entity_poly.pdbx_seq_one_letter_code
_entity_poly.pdbx_strand_id
1 'polypeptide(L)'
;MNTMQSMDERFYGAGLPYLPDSNYSGKLIVIEGADCSGRSTQTVLLKNWLEFNGHAVMDTGIKRSDLVSTVIDQAKKGNVLGKTTLSLLYATDFADQLENKIIPALRAGFIVLADRYIFTLMVRDLVRGADPDWLHELFGFGLVPDLTVYLQMPPEVLLHRHFQKRGYLEYWESGMDLSLSADMFESFHRYQTMCQQQFDELAQEFDFVTLNGARDIEEVQKDIRWRVSRLLGESK
;
A
#
# COMPACT_ATOMS: atom_id res chain seq x y z
N MET A 1 18.33 4.40 -33.65
CA MET A 1 17.92 3.01 -33.47
C MET A 1 17.28 2.91 -32.11
N ASN A 2 15.95 3.08 -32.06
CA ASN A 2 15.18 2.88 -30.82
C ASN A 2 14.98 1.37 -30.64
N THR A 3 15.79 0.73 -29.83
CA THR A 3 15.44 -0.55 -29.24
C THR A 3 14.29 -0.30 -28.26
N MET A 4 13.06 -0.60 -28.70
CA MET A 4 11.94 -0.79 -27.77
C MET A 4 12.42 -1.89 -26.80
N GLN A 5 12.82 -1.48 -25.57
CA GLN A 5 12.94 -2.40 -24.47
C GLN A 5 11.54 -3.04 -24.31
N SER A 6 11.47 -4.35 -24.39
CA SER A 6 10.27 -5.08 -23.99
C SER A 6 9.98 -4.67 -22.53
N MET A 7 8.83 -4.04 -22.30
CA MET A 7 8.38 -3.74 -20.95
C MET A 7 8.30 -5.09 -20.21
N ASP A 8 9.02 -5.22 -19.12
CA ASP A 8 8.93 -6.40 -18.27
C ASP A 8 7.53 -6.37 -17.63
N GLU A 9 6.67 -7.31 -17.96
CA GLU A 9 5.29 -7.43 -17.46
C GLU A 9 5.19 -7.47 -15.92
N ARG A 10 6.33 -7.52 -15.23
CA ARG A 10 6.43 -7.55 -13.77
C ARG A 10 6.44 -6.18 -13.10
N PHE A 11 6.61 -5.12 -13.85
CA PHE A 11 6.60 -3.76 -13.35
C PHE A 11 5.41 -3.01 -13.94
N TYR A 12 4.91 -2.03 -13.20
CA TYR A 12 3.82 -1.18 -13.70
C TYR A 12 4.23 -0.25 -14.85
N GLY A 13 5.52 -0.03 -15.03
CA GLY A 13 6.09 0.80 -16.10
C GLY A 13 7.48 0.33 -16.50
N ALA A 14 8.42 1.27 -16.61
CA ALA A 14 9.77 0.98 -17.11
C ALA A 14 10.63 0.11 -16.19
N GLY A 15 10.16 -0.19 -14.98
CA GLY A 15 10.92 -0.97 -14.01
C GLY A 15 12.14 -0.24 -13.45
N LEU A 16 13.08 -1.01 -12.89
CA LEU A 16 14.32 -0.49 -12.32
C LEU A 16 15.44 -0.53 -13.38
N PRO A 17 16.17 0.59 -13.62
CA PRO A 17 17.11 0.71 -14.73
C PRO A 17 18.35 -0.17 -14.60
N TYR A 18 18.63 -0.70 -13.41
CA TYR A 18 19.85 -1.46 -13.10
C TYR A 18 19.60 -2.94 -12.79
N LEU A 19 18.34 -3.40 -12.87
CA LEU A 19 18.02 -4.79 -12.60
C LEU A 19 17.74 -5.52 -13.91
N PRO A 20 18.56 -6.54 -14.26
CA PRO A 20 18.23 -7.43 -15.36
C PRO A 20 16.99 -8.27 -15.00
N ASP A 21 16.32 -8.80 -16.04
CA ASP A 21 15.21 -9.75 -15.92
C ASP A 21 15.47 -10.76 -14.81
N SER A 22 14.55 -10.87 -13.88
CA SER A 22 14.72 -11.78 -12.76
C SER A 22 13.48 -12.63 -12.56
N ASN A 23 13.73 -13.92 -12.57
CA ASN A 23 12.74 -14.88 -12.13
C ASN A 23 12.67 -14.83 -10.60
N TYR A 24 11.55 -14.35 -10.05
CA TYR A 24 11.30 -14.39 -8.61
C TYR A 24 10.55 -15.68 -8.28
N SER A 25 11.11 -16.50 -7.38
CA SER A 25 10.45 -17.71 -6.87
C SER A 25 9.47 -17.40 -5.73
N GLY A 26 9.66 -16.25 -5.07
CA GLY A 26 8.77 -15.75 -4.02
C GLY A 26 7.49 -15.13 -4.57
N LYS A 27 6.63 -14.70 -3.65
CA LYS A 27 5.34 -14.06 -3.95
C LYS A 27 5.20 -12.72 -3.24
N LEU A 28 4.72 -11.70 -3.94
CA LEU A 28 4.42 -10.39 -3.38
C LEU A 28 2.90 -10.28 -3.14
N ILE A 29 2.52 -10.15 -1.88
CA ILE A 29 1.12 -9.99 -1.45
C ILE A 29 0.99 -8.63 -0.77
N VAL A 30 0.05 -7.84 -1.23
CA VAL A 30 -0.21 -6.48 -0.75
C VAL A 30 -1.56 -6.43 -0.05
N ILE A 31 -1.62 -5.79 1.11
CA ILE A 31 -2.87 -5.46 1.80
C ILE A 31 -3.00 -3.95 1.85
N GLU A 32 -4.02 -3.42 1.16
CA GLU A 32 -4.32 -2.00 1.02
C GLU A 32 -5.60 -1.60 1.76
N GLY A 33 -5.76 -0.32 1.97
CA GLY A 33 -6.93 0.29 2.62
C GLY A 33 -6.59 1.51 3.45
N ALA A 34 -7.61 2.19 3.95
CA ALA A 34 -7.50 3.38 4.78
C ALA A 34 -6.85 3.11 6.15
N ASP A 35 -6.45 4.16 6.86
CA ASP A 35 -6.01 4.04 8.25
C ASP A 35 -7.15 3.48 9.12
N CYS A 36 -6.81 2.59 10.05
CA CYS A 36 -7.78 1.87 10.89
C CYS A 36 -8.74 0.90 10.14
N SER A 37 -8.48 0.58 8.86
CA SER A 37 -9.27 -0.43 8.13
C SER A 37 -9.05 -1.88 8.62
N GLY A 38 -8.02 -2.12 9.43
CA GLY A 38 -7.67 -3.45 9.94
C GLY A 38 -6.51 -4.13 9.21
N ARG A 39 -5.88 -3.45 8.23
CA ARG A 39 -4.75 -4.01 7.45
C ARG A 39 -3.68 -4.66 8.31
N SER A 40 -3.10 -3.92 9.26
CA SER A 40 -1.99 -4.42 10.09
C SER A 40 -2.39 -5.65 10.89
N THR A 41 -3.64 -5.72 11.37
CA THR A 41 -4.17 -6.92 12.03
C THR A 41 -4.21 -8.11 11.07
N GLN A 42 -4.73 -7.91 9.86
CA GLN A 42 -4.83 -8.96 8.85
C GLN A 42 -3.44 -9.39 8.36
N THR A 43 -2.50 -8.45 8.21
CA THR A 43 -1.10 -8.76 7.83
C THR A 43 -0.41 -9.63 8.88
N VAL A 44 -0.54 -9.29 10.17
CA VAL A 44 0.05 -10.07 11.26
C VAL A 44 -0.56 -11.48 11.34
N LEU A 45 -1.89 -11.58 11.24
CA LEU A 45 -2.57 -12.88 11.25
C LEU A 45 -2.20 -13.75 10.04
N LEU A 46 -2.06 -13.13 8.86
CA LEU A 46 -1.64 -13.82 7.65
C LEU A 46 -0.18 -14.29 7.76
N LYS A 47 0.72 -13.42 8.24
CA LYS A 47 2.13 -13.75 8.47
C LYS A 47 2.26 -14.97 9.38
N ASN A 48 1.64 -14.93 10.57
CA ASN A 48 1.70 -16.03 11.52
C ASN A 48 1.15 -17.34 10.93
N TRP A 49 0.09 -17.27 10.15
CA TRP A 49 -0.48 -18.44 9.49
C TRP A 49 0.45 -19.01 8.41
N LEU A 50 1.08 -18.18 7.60
CA LEU A 50 2.05 -18.60 6.58
C LEU A 50 3.29 -19.23 7.21
N GLU A 51 3.86 -18.62 8.24
CA GLU A 51 5.01 -19.14 8.97
C GLU A 51 4.68 -20.49 9.65
N PHE A 52 3.49 -20.64 10.22
CA PHE A 52 3.01 -21.89 10.79
C PHE A 52 2.89 -23.00 9.71
N ASN A 53 2.58 -22.66 8.47
CA ASN A 53 2.54 -23.60 7.34
C ASN A 53 3.90 -23.80 6.65
N GLY A 54 4.99 -23.28 7.22
CA GLY A 54 6.35 -23.53 6.76
C GLY A 54 6.87 -22.57 5.69
N HIS A 55 6.18 -21.47 5.43
CA HIS A 55 6.66 -20.45 4.51
C HIS A 55 7.61 -19.46 5.17
N ALA A 56 8.67 -19.08 4.47
CA ALA A 56 9.50 -17.94 4.86
C ALA A 56 8.77 -16.64 4.50
N VAL A 57 8.54 -15.76 5.47
CA VAL A 57 7.78 -14.52 5.28
C VAL A 57 8.61 -13.31 5.65
N MET A 58 8.58 -12.28 4.80
CA MET A 58 9.10 -10.95 5.09
C MET A 58 7.96 -9.95 5.06
N ASP A 59 7.81 -9.12 6.10
CA ASP A 59 6.84 -8.04 6.11
C ASP A 59 7.51 -6.68 5.78
N THR A 60 6.80 -5.88 5.02
CA THR A 60 7.19 -4.53 4.63
C THR A 60 5.98 -3.59 4.59
N GLY A 61 6.16 -2.37 4.13
CA GLY A 61 5.13 -1.35 3.98
C GLY A 61 5.74 0.01 3.71
N ILE A 62 4.93 1.06 3.66
CA ILE A 62 5.45 2.41 3.43
C ILE A 62 6.20 2.94 4.65
N LYS A 63 7.16 3.82 4.41
CA LYS A 63 7.98 4.49 5.43
C LYS A 63 8.77 3.51 6.30
N ARG A 64 9.39 2.51 5.67
CA ARG A 64 10.24 1.51 6.33
C ARG A 64 11.67 1.46 5.78
N SER A 65 12.05 2.42 4.95
CA SER A 65 13.45 2.63 4.57
C SER A 65 14.24 3.20 5.75
N ASP A 66 15.41 2.63 6.00
CA ASP A 66 16.31 3.14 7.03
C ASP A 66 16.98 4.48 6.62
N LEU A 67 16.93 4.81 5.31
CA LEU A 67 17.53 6.03 4.75
C LEU A 67 16.65 7.27 4.98
N VAL A 68 15.34 7.19 4.71
CA VAL A 68 14.48 8.36 4.58
C VAL A 68 13.26 8.38 5.52
N SER A 69 12.95 7.29 6.22
CA SER A 69 11.75 7.22 7.08
C SER A 69 11.73 8.30 8.16
N THR A 70 12.87 8.57 8.80
CA THR A 70 13.01 9.63 9.81
C THR A 70 12.86 11.03 9.21
N VAL A 71 13.35 11.25 7.99
CA VAL A 71 13.22 12.51 7.25
C VAL A 71 11.75 12.78 6.92
N ILE A 72 11.02 11.75 6.46
CA ILE A 72 9.58 11.86 6.20
C ILE A 72 8.82 12.23 7.47
N ASP A 73 9.16 11.64 8.63
CA ASP A 73 8.52 11.96 9.90
C ASP A 73 8.78 13.41 10.33
N GLN A 74 10.00 13.89 10.21
CA GLN A 74 10.37 15.28 10.51
C GLN A 74 9.65 16.26 9.58
N ALA A 75 9.60 15.95 8.29
CA ALA A 75 8.93 16.74 7.29
C ALA A 75 7.42 16.89 7.57
N LYS A 76 6.76 15.78 7.94
CA LYS A 76 5.34 15.80 8.30
C LYS A 76 5.06 16.60 9.57
N LYS A 77 5.92 16.51 10.59
CA LYS A 77 5.76 17.27 11.84
C LYS A 77 5.92 18.78 11.63
N GLY A 78 6.85 19.18 10.77
CA GLY A 78 7.13 20.58 10.50
C GLY A 78 6.20 21.24 9.47
N ASN A 79 5.42 20.43 8.73
CA ASN A 79 4.62 20.88 7.58
C ASN A 79 5.43 21.76 6.59
N VAL A 80 6.71 21.41 6.37
CA VAL A 80 7.69 22.25 5.66
C VAL A 80 7.89 21.86 4.19
N LEU A 81 7.32 20.74 3.74
CA LEU A 81 7.52 20.24 2.38
C LEU A 81 6.33 20.52 1.47
N GLY A 82 6.64 20.95 0.25
CA GLY A 82 5.67 20.92 -0.84
C GLY A 82 5.23 19.47 -1.18
N LYS A 83 4.04 19.35 -1.77
CA LYS A 83 3.43 18.05 -2.11
C LYS A 83 4.37 17.18 -2.95
N THR A 84 4.95 17.74 -4.03
CA THR A 84 5.89 17.01 -4.91
C THR A 84 7.10 16.49 -4.17
N THR A 85 7.72 17.28 -3.30
CA THR A 85 8.89 16.84 -2.53
C THR A 85 8.52 15.70 -1.58
N LEU A 86 7.33 15.73 -0.98
CA LEU A 86 6.85 14.66 -0.11
C LEU A 86 6.60 13.38 -0.91
N SER A 87 5.98 13.46 -2.09
CA SER A 87 5.78 12.31 -2.99
C SER A 87 7.11 11.67 -3.41
N LEU A 88 8.11 12.50 -3.78
CA LEU A 88 9.47 12.03 -4.13
C LEU A 88 10.17 11.36 -2.94
N LEU A 89 10.01 11.86 -1.71
CA LEU A 89 10.56 11.20 -0.52
C LEU A 89 9.91 9.83 -0.29
N TYR A 90 8.60 9.70 -0.48
CA TYR A 90 7.93 8.41 -0.41
C TYR A 90 8.34 7.47 -1.55
N ALA A 91 8.53 8.00 -2.76
CA ALA A 91 9.06 7.20 -3.87
C ALA A 91 10.49 6.71 -3.58
N THR A 92 11.33 7.55 -2.94
CA THR A 92 12.67 7.16 -2.48
C THR A 92 12.61 6.09 -1.39
N ASP A 93 11.71 6.23 -0.40
CA ASP A 93 11.47 5.19 0.63
C ASP A 93 11.09 3.86 -0.01
N PHE A 94 10.21 3.92 -1.00
CA PHE A 94 9.77 2.72 -1.70
C PHE A 94 10.87 2.12 -2.58
N ALA A 95 11.64 2.93 -3.32
CA ALA A 95 12.75 2.47 -4.15
C ALA A 95 13.81 1.74 -3.31
N ASP A 96 14.23 2.32 -2.19
CA ASP A 96 15.18 1.70 -1.26
C ASP A 96 14.68 0.34 -0.75
N GLN A 97 13.41 0.26 -0.35
CA GLN A 97 12.82 -1.00 0.11
C GLN A 97 12.71 -2.03 -1.02
N LEU A 98 12.35 -1.58 -2.23
CA LEU A 98 12.23 -2.46 -3.39
C LEU A 98 13.56 -3.11 -3.75
N GLU A 99 14.63 -2.31 -3.86
CA GLU A 99 15.96 -2.78 -4.25
C GLU A 99 16.65 -3.60 -3.15
N ASN A 100 16.54 -3.17 -1.89
CA ASN A 100 17.35 -3.71 -0.79
C ASN A 100 16.64 -4.71 0.11
N LYS A 101 15.30 -4.80 0.03
CA LYS A 101 14.49 -5.70 0.87
C LYS A 101 13.56 -6.59 0.04
N ILE A 102 12.66 -6.01 -0.77
CA ILE A 102 11.60 -6.76 -1.46
C ILE A 102 12.17 -7.70 -2.51
N ILE A 103 12.94 -7.19 -3.46
CA ILE A 103 13.51 -7.99 -4.56
C ILE A 103 14.45 -9.09 -4.05
N PRO A 104 15.39 -8.82 -3.12
CA PRO A 104 16.22 -9.87 -2.53
C PRO A 104 15.40 -10.98 -1.85
N ALA A 105 14.36 -10.64 -1.12
CA ALA A 105 13.48 -11.62 -0.47
C ALA A 105 12.71 -12.46 -1.49
N LEU A 106 12.14 -11.83 -2.54
CA LEU A 106 11.44 -12.55 -3.62
C LEU A 106 12.37 -13.50 -4.37
N ARG A 107 13.64 -13.09 -4.62
CA ARG A 107 14.66 -13.96 -5.21
C ARG A 107 15.01 -15.15 -4.34
N ALA A 108 15.00 -14.96 -3.03
CA ALA A 108 15.25 -16.03 -2.05
C ALA A 108 14.03 -16.93 -1.81
N GLY A 109 12.90 -16.71 -2.49
CA GLY A 109 11.70 -17.52 -2.38
C GLY A 109 10.79 -17.14 -1.22
N PHE A 110 10.99 -16.01 -0.57
CA PHE A 110 10.12 -15.52 0.50
C PHE A 110 8.76 -15.07 -0.03
N ILE A 111 7.75 -15.21 0.82
CA ILE A 111 6.49 -14.48 0.64
C ILE A 111 6.69 -13.10 1.27
N VAL A 112 6.60 -12.06 0.45
CA VAL A 112 6.66 -10.66 0.90
C VAL A 112 5.26 -10.16 1.16
N LEU A 113 4.96 -9.75 2.39
CA LEU A 113 3.70 -9.14 2.81
C LEU A 113 3.88 -7.64 2.97
N ALA A 114 3.21 -6.85 2.14
CA ALA A 114 3.23 -5.40 2.24
C ALA A 114 1.94 -4.87 2.90
N ASP A 115 2.06 -4.29 4.12
CA ASP A 115 1.02 -3.46 4.74
C ASP A 115 1.11 -2.05 4.14
N ARG A 116 0.38 -1.81 3.08
CA ARG A 116 0.44 -0.70 2.11
C ARG A 116 1.56 -0.87 1.07
N TYR A 117 1.28 -0.36 -0.10
CA TYR A 117 2.16 -0.34 -1.26
C TYR A 117 2.10 1.02 -1.95
N ILE A 118 2.51 1.11 -3.21
CA ILE A 118 2.45 2.34 -3.99
C ILE A 118 1.03 2.93 -4.06
N PHE A 119 -0.01 2.10 -4.01
CA PHE A 119 -1.40 2.55 -4.18
C PHE A 119 -1.87 3.49 -3.05
N THR A 120 -1.49 3.22 -1.80
CA THR A 120 -1.74 4.19 -0.71
C THR A 120 -1.07 5.54 -0.99
N LEU A 121 0.11 5.56 -1.61
CA LEU A 121 0.82 6.80 -1.97
C LEU A 121 0.09 7.51 -3.11
N MET A 122 -0.26 6.78 -4.17
CA MET A 122 -1.04 7.30 -5.30
C MET A 122 -2.38 7.89 -4.83
N VAL A 123 -3.16 7.16 -4.04
CA VAL A 123 -4.44 7.66 -3.49
C VAL A 123 -4.27 8.99 -2.74
N ARG A 124 -3.28 9.07 -1.86
CA ARG A 124 -3.02 10.28 -1.08
C ARG A 124 -2.64 11.47 -1.94
N ASP A 125 -1.91 11.24 -3.00
CA ASP A 125 -1.47 12.28 -3.94
C ASP A 125 -2.59 12.66 -4.92
N LEU A 126 -3.37 11.71 -5.44
CA LEU A 126 -4.55 11.96 -6.28
C LEU A 126 -5.58 12.84 -5.56
N VAL A 127 -5.91 12.52 -4.32
CA VAL A 127 -6.83 13.32 -3.49
C VAL A 127 -6.29 14.74 -3.27
N ARG A 128 -4.97 14.93 -3.34
CA ARG A 128 -4.30 16.24 -3.24
C ARG A 128 -4.12 16.94 -4.58
N GLY A 129 -4.67 16.37 -5.66
CA GLY A 129 -4.69 16.94 -6.99
C GLY A 129 -3.42 16.69 -7.80
N ALA A 130 -2.69 15.64 -7.50
CA ALA A 130 -1.60 15.20 -8.37
C ALA A 130 -2.15 14.66 -9.69
N ASP A 131 -1.37 14.87 -10.75
CA ASP A 131 -1.66 14.33 -12.07
C ASP A 131 -1.54 12.80 -12.08
N PRO A 132 -2.56 12.05 -12.54
CA PRO A 132 -2.52 10.59 -12.56
C PRO A 132 -1.37 10.04 -13.43
N ASP A 133 -1.13 10.59 -14.61
CA ASP A 133 -0.09 10.11 -15.52
C ASP A 133 1.29 10.29 -14.88
N TRP A 134 1.52 11.42 -14.21
CA TRP A 134 2.75 11.65 -13.45
C TRP A 134 2.95 10.62 -12.33
N LEU A 135 1.89 10.20 -11.63
CA LEU A 135 1.98 9.19 -10.58
C LEU A 135 2.26 7.80 -11.15
N HIS A 136 1.66 7.46 -12.29
CA HIS A 136 1.97 6.21 -13.00
C HIS A 136 3.43 6.16 -13.45
N GLU A 137 3.98 7.26 -13.97
CA GLU A 137 5.39 7.36 -14.31
C GLU A 137 6.28 7.28 -13.06
N LEU A 138 5.93 8.03 -12.00
CA LEU A 138 6.69 8.07 -10.75
C LEU A 138 6.80 6.69 -10.08
N PHE A 139 5.74 5.91 -10.05
CA PHE A 139 5.69 4.59 -9.42
C PHE A 139 5.82 3.43 -10.41
N GLY A 140 6.08 3.70 -11.69
CA GLY A 140 6.21 2.70 -12.74
C GLY A 140 7.36 1.70 -12.54
N PHE A 141 8.28 1.96 -11.60
CA PHE A 141 9.29 1.01 -11.18
C PHE A 141 8.79 0.00 -10.12
N GLY A 142 7.56 0.12 -9.66
CA GLY A 142 6.95 -0.80 -8.71
C GLY A 142 6.67 -2.16 -9.35
N LEU A 143 6.97 -3.23 -8.62
CA LEU A 143 6.60 -4.59 -9.04
C LEU A 143 5.10 -4.77 -8.99
N VAL A 144 4.56 -5.49 -9.96
CA VAL A 144 3.16 -5.94 -9.94
C VAL A 144 3.00 -7.04 -8.89
N PRO A 145 2.17 -6.85 -7.85
CA PRO A 145 1.95 -7.88 -6.84
C PRO A 145 1.25 -9.12 -7.42
N ASP A 146 1.59 -10.29 -6.89
CA ASP A 146 0.86 -11.53 -7.22
C ASP A 146 -0.58 -11.51 -6.68
N LEU A 147 -0.84 -10.75 -5.61
CA LEU A 147 -2.16 -10.53 -5.03
C LEU A 147 -2.22 -9.18 -4.32
N THR A 148 -3.19 -8.36 -4.67
CA THR A 148 -3.54 -7.14 -3.92
C THR A 148 -4.92 -7.30 -3.30
N VAL A 149 -4.99 -7.21 -1.97
CA VAL A 149 -6.24 -7.22 -1.21
C VAL A 149 -6.53 -5.81 -0.72
N TYR A 150 -7.66 -5.26 -1.11
CA TYR A 150 -8.14 -3.96 -0.64
C TYR A 150 -9.22 -4.16 0.43
N LEU A 151 -8.96 -3.68 1.64
CA LEU A 151 -9.93 -3.66 2.73
C LEU A 151 -10.75 -2.39 2.64
N GLN A 152 -11.85 -2.46 1.89
CA GLN A 152 -12.80 -1.36 1.75
C GLN A 152 -13.57 -1.16 3.06
N MET A 153 -13.69 0.09 3.51
CA MET A 153 -14.35 0.41 4.75
C MET A 153 -15.05 1.77 4.70
N PRO A 154 -16.34 1.84 5.09
CA PRO A 154 -17.06 3.11 5.13
C PRO A 154 -16.39 4.14 6.05
N PRO A 155 -16.36 5.44 5.68
CA PRO A 155 -15.73 6.49 6.47
C PRO A 155 -16.25 6.59 7.91
N GLU A 156 -17.53 6.31 8.14
CA GLU A 156 -18.17 6.34 9.47
C GLU A 156 -17.58 5.26 10.39
N VAL A 157 -17.32 4.06 9.83
CA VAL A 157 -16.70 2.96 10.57
C VAL A 157 -15.24 3.29 10.86
N LEU A 158 -14.51 3.90 9.90
CA LEU A 158 -13.15 4.38 10.12
C LEU A 158 -13.09 5.39 11.25
N LEU A 159 -13.98 6.39 11.26
CA LEU A 159 -14.05 7.41 12.30
C LEU A 159 -14.18 6.77 13.69
N HIS A 160 -15.12 5.84 13.83
CA HIS A 160 -15.34 5.13 15.11
C HIS A 160 -14.09 4.35 15.55
N ARG A 161 -13.45 3.62 14.63
CA ARG A 161 -12.22 2.87 14.92
C ARG A 161 -11.03 3.76 15.27
N HIS A 162 -10.89 4.94 14.65
CA HIS A 162 -9.87 5.91 15.01
C HIS A 162 -10.01 6.36 16.47
N PHE A 163 -11.25 6.70 16.90
CA PHE A 163 -11.49 7.08 18.29
C PHE A 163 -11.24 5.95 19.27
N GLN A 164 -11.69 4.74 18.97
CA GLN A 164 -11.41 3.58 19.82
C GLN A 164 -9.92 3.31 19.98
N LYS A 165 -9.12 3.51 18.91
CA LYS A 165 -7.71 3.19 18.92
C LYS A 165 -6.83 4.29 19.51
N ARG A 166 -7.11 5.55 19.22
CA ARG A 166 -6.22 6.69 19.50
C ARG A 166 -6.85 7.77 20.38
N GLY A 167 -8.17 7.87 20.43
CA GLY A 167 -8.91 8.92 21.14
C GLY A 167 -8.93 10.28 20.44
N TYR A 168 -8.25 10.42 19.28
CA TYR A 168 -8.18 11.67 18.51
C TYR A 168 -8.01 11.39 17.01
N LEU A 169 -8.25 12.43 16.19
CA LEU A 169 -7.97 12.43 14.74
C LEU A 169 -6.64 13.11 14.46
N GLU A 170 -5.88 12.58 13.52
CA GLU A 170 -4.62 13.19 13.07
C GLU A 170 -4.86 14.18 11.92
N TYR A 171 -4.06 15.24 11.88
CA TYR A 171 -4.15 16.32 10.90
C TYR A 171 -4.15 15.81 9.45
N TRP A 172 -3.15 14.99 9.08
CA TRP A 172 -2.99 14.45 7.73
C TRP A 172 -4.03 13.39 7.35
N GLU A 173 -4.47 12.59 8.32
CA GLU A 173 -5.47 11.55 8.12
C GLU A 173 -6.90 12.12 8.05
N SER A 174 -7.04 13.37 8.50
CA SER A 174 -8.28 14.14 8.41
C SER A 174 -8.33 15.10 7.20
N GLY A 175 -7.29 15.13 6.37
CA GLY A 175 -7.23 16.01 5.20
C GLY A 175 -7.29 17.50 5.55
N MET A 176 -6.82 17.89 6.75
CA MET A 176 -6.83 19.30 7.18
C MET A 176 -5.93 20.19 6.32
N ASP A 177 -4.92 19.60 5.68
CA ASP A 177 -4.06 20.26 4.71
C ASP A 177 -4.78 20.65 3.40
N LEU A 178 -5.97 20.06 3.15
CA LEU A 178 -6.80 20.34 1.98
C LEU A 178 -7.88 21.40 2.24
N SER A 179 -8.02 21.85 3.49
CA SER A 179 -9.05 22.84 3.89
C SER A 179 -10.47 22.45 3.48
N LEU A 180 -10.81 21.15 3.59
CA LEU A 180 -12.11 20.61 3.19
C LEU A 180 -13.25 21.08 4.11
N SER A 181 -12.97 21.31 5.40
CA SER A 181 -13.84 21.92 6.40
C SER A 181 -13.02 22.50 7.55
N ALA A 182 -13.56 23.48 8.25
CA ALA A 182 -12.99 23.97 9.51
C ALA A 182 -13.24 22.96 10.67
N ASP A 183 -14.27 22.12 10.56
CA ASP A 183 -14.55 21.02 11.47
C ASP A 183 -13.70 19.79 11.08
N MET A 184 -12.91 19.28 12.02
CA MET A 184 -12.00 18.16 11.76
C MET A 184 -12.75 16.86 11.49
N PHE A 185 -13.92 16.63 12.07
CA PHE A 185 -14.72 15.44 11.82
C PHE A 185 -15.31 15.44 10.41
N GLU A 186 -15.86 16.59 10.02
CA GLU A 186 -16.38 16.77 8.67
C GLU A 186 -15.26 16.67 7.64
N SER A 187 -14.10 17.29 7.92
CA SER A 187 -12.91 17.19 7.05
C SER A 187 -12.45 15.73 6.92
N PHE A 188 -12.36 14.98 8.03
CA PHE A 188 -12.04 13.56 8.02
C PHE A 188 -13.01 12.77 7.14
N HIS A 189 -14.31 12.95 7.33
CA HIS A 189 -15.30 12.22 6.55
C HIS A 189 -15.17 12.49 5.06
N ARG A 190 -15.06 13.76 4.66
CA ARG A 190 -14.85 14.16 3.25
C ARG A 190 -13.56 13.57 2.68
N TYR A 191 -12.45 13.70 3.40
CA TYR A 191 -11.15 13.17 2.98
C TYR A 191 -11.16 11.66 2.81
N GLN A 192 -11.70 10.92 3.77
CA GLN A 192 -11.77 9.45 3.69
C GLN A 192 -12.72 8.99 2.57
N THR A 193 -13.80 9.72 2.29
CA THR A 193 -14.68 9.48 1.15
C THR A 193 -13.92 9.65 -0.17
N MET A 194 -13.15 10.73 -0.31
CA MET A 194 -12.30 10.95 -1.50
C MET A 194 -11.24 9.84 -1.65
N CYS A 195 -10.59 9.46 -0.55
CA CYS A 195 -9.62 8.36 -0.57
C CYS A 195 -10.27 7.03 -0.99
N GLN A 196 -11.46 6.73 -0.48
CA GLN A 196 -12.19 5.51 -0.86
C GLN A 196 -12.52 5.51 -2.35
N GLN A 197 -12.99 6.61 -2.91
CA GLN A 197 -13.25 6.72 -4.35
C GLN A 197 -12.00 6.44 -5.18
N GLN A 198 -10.86 7.03 -4.80
CA GLN A 198 -9.59 6.77 -5.49
C GLN A 198 -9.11 5.32 -5.35
N PHE A 199 -9.30 4.71 -4.17
CA PHE A 199 -9.02 3.27 -4.01
C PHE A 199 -9.93 2.40 -4.87
N ASP A 200 -11.22 2.75 -4.98
CA ASP A 200 -12.18 1.99 -5.79
C ASP A 200 -11.84 2.08 -7.29
N GLU A 201 -11.36 3.24 -7.77
CA GLU A 201 -10.86 3.44 -9.14
C GLU A 201 -9.59 2.60 -9.39
N LEU A 202 -8.59 2.71 -8.51
CA LEU A 202 -7.37 1.91 -8.62
C LEU A 202 -7.63 0.40 -8.48
N ALA A 203 -8.61 0.01 -7.67
CA ALA A 203 -9.00 -1.39 -7.52
C ALA A 203 -9.55 -1.98 -8.81
N GLN A 204 -10.26 -1.19 -9.62
CA GLN A 204 -10.73 -1.61 -10.95
C GLN A 204 -9.59 -1.61 -11.97
N GLU A 205 -8.73 -0.61 -11.94
CA GLU A 205 -7.61 -0.47 -12.88
C GLU A 205 -6.56 -1.57 -12.70
N PHE A 206 -6.23 -1.91 -11.46
CA PHE A 206 -5.16 -2.87 -11.12
C PHE A 206 -5.67 -4.23 -10.61
N ASP A 207 -6.93 -4.54 -10.84
CA ASP A 207 -7.58 -5.83 -10.51
C ASP A 207 -7.40 -6.26 -9.04
N PHE A 208 -7.70 -5.35 -8.09
CA PHE A 208 -7.63 -5.70 -6.67
C PHE A 208 -8.75 -6.63 -6.23
N VAL A 209 -8.44 -7.47 -5.30
CA VAL A 209 -9.45 -8.22 -4.56
C VAL A 209 -10.03 -7.33 -3.46
N THR A 210 -11.21 -6.75 -3.71
CA THR A 210 -11.90 -5.92 -2.72
C THR A 210 -12.65 -6.79 -1.71
N LEU A 211 -12.39 -6.56 -0.42
CA LEU A 211 -13.07 -7.20 0.70
C LEU A 211 -13.71 -6.15 1.61
N ASN A 212 -14.91 -6.45 2.11
CA ASN A 212 -15.53 -5.62 3.13
C ASN A 212 -14.77 -5.74 4.46
N GLY A 213 -13.98 -4.72 4.80
CA GLY A 213 -13.17 -4.65 6.02
C GLY A 213 -13.98 -4.38 7.29
N ALA A 214 -15.27 -4.09 7.18
CA ALA A 214 -16.16 -3.91 8.35
C ALA A 214 -16.65 -5.23 8.95
N ARG A 215 -16.47 -6.35 8.26
CA ARG A 215 -16.79 -7.70 8.73
C ARG A 215 -15.87 -8.12 9.90
N ASP A 216 -16.22 -9.22 10.54
CA ASP A 216 -15.41 -9.79 11.62
C ASP A 216 -13.99 -10.14 11.15
N ILE A 217 -13.02 -9.95 12.05
CA ILE A 217 -11.58 -10.15 11.75
C ILE A 217 -11.32 -11.55 11.19
N GLU A 218 -11.94 -12.57 11.79
CA GLU A 218 -11.75 -13.97 11.40
C GLU A 218 -12.35 -14.28 10.03
N GLU A 219 -13.50 -13.70 9.71
CA GLU A 219 -14.13 -13.86 8.39
C GLU A 219 -13.28 -13.25 7.29
N VAL A 220 -12.79 -12.01 7.48
CA VAL A 220 -11.91 -11.36 6.53
C VAL A 220 -10.62 -12.16 6.37
N GLN A 221 -10.05 -12.63 7.48
CA GLN A 221 -8.83 -13.43 7.46
C GLN A 221 -9.02 -14.77 6.72
N LYS A 222 -10.19 -15.41 6.87
CA LYS A 222 -10.54 -16.64 6.14
C LYS A 222 -10.53 -16.41 4.63
N ASP A 223 -11.13 -15.31 4.17
CA ASP A 223 -11.17 -14.97 2.75
C ASP A 223 -9.77 -14.67 2.21
N ILE A 224 -8.93 -13.97 2.97
CA ILE A 224 -7.54 -13.69 2.59
C ILE A 224 -6.75 -15.00 2.48
N ARG A 225 -6.81 -15.87 3.49
CA ARG A 225 -6.10 -17.17 3.49
C ARG A 225 -6.53 -18.06 2.32
N TRP A 226 -7.82 -18.12 2.02
CA TRP A 226 -8.31 -18.89 0.89
C TRP A 226 -7.69 -18.44 -0.44
N ARG A 227 -7.57 -17.12 -0.66
CA ARG A 227 -6.95 -16.58 -1.87
C ARG A 227 -5.45 -16.85 -1.91
N VAL A 228 -4.78 -16.67 -0.79
CA VAL A 228 -3.34 -16.94 -0.67
C VAL A 228 -3.04 -18.42 -0.88
N SER A 229 -3.82 -19.35 -0.29
CA SER A 229 -3.67 -20.80 -0.56
C SER A 229 -3.80 -21.12 -2.04
N ARG A 230 -4.77 -20.51 -2.73
CA ARG A 230 -4.92 -20.69 -4.19
C ARG A 230 -3.72 -20.14 -4.97
N LEU A 231 -3.21 -18.98 -4.59
CA LEU A 231 -2.01 -18.38 -5.19
C LEU A 231 -0.78 -19.29 -5.03
N LEU A 232 -0.67 -19.97 -3.89
CA LEU A 232 0.43 -20.88 -3.58
C LEU A 232 0.24 -22.30 -4.17
N GLY A 233 -0.90 -22.57 -4.81
CA GLY A 233 -1.23 -23.90 -5.35
C GLY A 233 -1.60 -24.92 -4.26
N GLU A 234 -1.93 -24.46 -3.06
CA GLU A 234 -2.32 -25.29 -1.92
C GLU A 234 -3.84 -25.47 -1.93
N SER A 235 -4.30 -26.48 -2.67
CA SER A 235 -5.72 -26.89 -2.63
C SER A 235 -5.97 -27.67 -1.33
N LYS A 236 -6.67 -27.04 -0.37
CA LYS A 236 -7.37 -27.73 0.71
C LYS A 236 -8.87 -27.48 0.64
#